data_7ead6af748b5f83c47dfaadeebb11b40
#
_entry.id   7ead6af748b5f83c47dfaadeebb11b40
#
_cell.length_a   1.000
_cell.length_b   1.000
_cell.length_c   1.000
_cell.angle_alpha   90.00
_cell.angle_beta   90.00
_cell.angle_gamma   90.00
#
_symmetry.space_group_name_H-M   'P 1'
#
loop_
_entity.id
_entity.type
_entity.pdbx_description
1 polymer ?
#
loop_
_entity_poly.entity_id
_entity_poly.type
_entity_poly.pdbx_seq_one_letter_code
_entity_poly.pdbx_strand_id
1 'polypeptide(L)' 'MALRAYVLIQTEVGKGASVATKVAEIEGVITADDVTGPYDVIVQAEADSVDDLGKMVVNSVQLVEGITRTLTCPVVHF' A
#
# COMPACT_ATOMS: atom_id res chain seq x y z
N MET A 1 -8.69 -10.28 15.18
CA MET A 1 -7.28 -10.57 14.89
C MET A 1 -6.89 -9.82 13.62
N ALA A 2 -5.79 -9.08 13.66
CA ALA A 2 -5.40 -8.25 12.54
C ALA A 2 -4.85 -9.09 11.39
N LEU A 3 -5.28 -8.78 10.18
CA LEU A 3 -4.73 -9.31 8.95
C LEU A 3 -3.65 -8.36 8.47
N ARG A 4 -2.46 -8.90 8.19
CA ARG A 4 -1.35 -8.13 7.63
C ARG A 4 -1.26 -8.36 6.13
N ALA A 5 -0.80 -7.34 5.44
CA ALA A 5 -0.62 -7.42 3.99
C ALA A 5 0.51 -6.52 3.53
N TYR A 6 1.06 -6.88 2.38
CA TYR A 6 1.97 -6.00 1.64
C TYR A 6 1.19 -5.44 0.46
N VAL A 7 1.35 -4.15 0.20
CA VAL A 7 0.80 -3.52 -1.00
C VAL A 7 1.98 -3.03 -1.83
N LEU A 8 2.09 -3.55 -3.04
CA LEU A 8 3.15 -3.21 -3.97
C LEU A 8 2.61 -2.17 -4.93
N ILE A 9 3.27 -1.03 -5.01
CA ILE A 9 2.76 0.14 -5.72
C ILE A 9 3.71 0.55 -6.81
N GLN A 10 3.18 0.75 -8.02
CA GLN A 10 3.87 1.41 -9.11
C GLN A 10 3.38 2.85 -9.20
N THR A 11 4.30 3.76 -9.44
CA THR A 11 4.00 5.19 -9.52
C THR A 11 4.45 5.76 -10.85
N GLU A 12 3.95 6.96 -11.16
CA GLU A 12 4.51 7.75 -12.24
C GLU A 12 5.96 8.11 -11.94
N VAL A 13 6.75 8.34 -12.98
CA VAL A 13 8.17 8.66 -12.83
C VAL A 13 8.34 9.88 -11.94
N GLY A 14 9.22 9.75 -10.94
CA GLY A 14 9.51 10.83 -10.00
C GLY A 14 8.51 11.00 -8.87
N LYS A 15 7.48 10.15 -8.77
CA LYS A 15 6.43 10.28 -7.75
C LYS A 15 6.59 9.32 -6.57
N GLY A 16 7.57 8.43 -6.59
CA GLY A 16 7.72 7.40 -5.55
C GLY A 16 7.77 7.97 -4.14
N ALA A 17 8.63 8.96 -3.90
CA ALA A 17 8.79 9.52 -2.56
C ALA A 17 7.51 10.22 -2.08
N SER A 18 6.84 11.00 -2.93
CA SER A 18 5.61 11.67 -2.53
C SER A 18 4.47 10.70 -2.27
N VAL A 19 4.39 9.62 -3.08
CA VAL A 19 3.40 8.57 -2.87
C VAL A 19 3.67 7.86 -1.54
N ALA A 20 4.91 7.49 -1.25
CA ALA A 20 5.26 6.83 0.01
C ALA A 20 4.86 7.69 1.21
N THR A 21 5.13 8.99 1.17
CA THR A 21 4.77 9.91 2.23
C THR A 21 3.26 9.97 2.45
N LYS A 22 2.51 10.06 1.37
CA LYS A 22 1.04 10.13 1.44
C LYS A 22 0.42 8.83 1.92
N VAL A 23 0.90 7.70 1.41
CA VAL A 23 0.39 6.40 1.82
C VAL A 23 0.68 6.13 3.30
N ALA A 24 1.82 6.57 3.79
CA ALA A 24 2.18 6.39 5.21
C ALA A 24 1.20 7.07 6.17
N GLU A 25 0.45 8.08 5.71
CA GLU A 25 -0.54 8.79 6.53
C GLU A 25 -1.88 8.06 6.62
N ILE A 26 -2.09 7.01 5.84
CA ILE A 26 -3.37 6.30 5.80
C ILE A 26 -3.50 5.40 7.03
N GLU A 27 -4.66 5.45 7.67
CA GLU A 27 -4.96 4.58 8.81
C GLU A 27 -4.87 3.12 8.40
N GLY A 28 -4.16 2.32 9.19
CA GLY A 28 -3.91 0.91 8.90
C GLY A 28 -2.58 0.65 8.21
N VAL A 29 -1.92 1.67 7.70
CA VAL A 29 -0.59 1.54 7.10
C VAL A 29 0.46 1.54 8.23
N ILE A 30 1.28 0.49 8.25
CA ILE A 30 2.36 0.34 9.24
C ILE A 30 3.61 1.04 8.74
N THR A 31 4.03 0.73 7.52
CA THR A 31 5.19 1.35 6.88
C THR A 31 4.91 1.56 5.39
N ALA A 32 5.57 2.55 4.81
CA ALA A 32 5.55 2.78 3.37
C ALA A 32 6.95 3.24 2.97
N ASP A 33 7.64 2.40 2.20
CA ASP A 33 9.02 2.67 1.77
C ASP A 33 9.07 2.85 0.27
N ASP A 34 9.72 3.90 -0.19
CA ASP A 34 10.05 4.01 -1.60
C ASP A 34 11.33 3.21 -1.87
N VAL A 35 11.31 2.45 -2.94
CA VAL A 35 12.35 1.45 -3.24
C VAL A 35 12.75 1.53 -4.71
N THR A 36 13.82 0.83 -5.06
CA THR A 36 14.18 0.62 -6.45
C THR A 36 13.85 -0.81 -6.83
N GLY A 37 13.41 -1.03 -8.06
CA GLY A 37 13.06 -2.36 -8.54
C GLY A 37 11.79 -2.32 -9.39
N PRO A 38 11.10 -3.46 -9.54
CA PRO A 38 9.88 -3.51 -10.37
C PRO A 38 8.72 -2.73 -9.78
N TYR A 39 8.77 -2.39 -8.50
CA TYR A 39 7.79 -1.53 -7.83
C TYR A 39 8.49 -0.35 -7.22
N ASP A 40 7.75 0.75 -7.06
CA ASP A 40 8.32 2.01 -6.57
C ASP A 40 8.11 2.20 -5.08
N VAL A 41 7.02 1.66 -4.53
CA VAL A 41 6.70 1.76 -3.10
C VAL A 41 6.22 0.40 -2.61
N ILE A 42 6.73 -0.01 -1.45
CA ILE A 42 6.26 -1.22 -0.76
C ILE A 42 5.68 -0.81 0.57
N VAL A 43 4.44 -1.25 0.82
CA VAL A 43 3.66 -0.88 1.99
C VAL A 43 3.39 -2.10 2.83
N GLN A 44 3.54 -1.97 4.16
CA GLN A 44 2.98 -2.93 5.11
C GLN A 44 1.73 -2.33 5.72
N ALA A 45 0.64 -3.09 5.71
CA ALA A 45 -0.64 -2.62 6.23
C ALA A 45 -1.31 -3.68 7.09
N GLU A 46 -2.23 -3.25 7.94
CA GLU A 46 -3.08 -4.12 8.74
C GLU A 46 -4.54 -3.73 8.57
N ALA A 47 -5.41 -4.72 8.63
CA ALA A 47 -6.85 -4.53 8.65
C ALA A 47 -7.49 -5.66 9.45
N ASP A 48 -8.75 -5.49 9.85
CA ASP A 48 -9.44 -6.50 10.65
C ASP A 48 -9.89 -7.69 9.79
N SER A 49 -10.09 -7.47 8.50
CA SER A 49 -10.56 -8.50 7.57
C SER A 49 -10.03 -8.22 6.16
N VAL A 50 -10.18 -9.22 5.28
CA VAL A 50 -9.85 -9.05 3.86
C VAL A 50 -10.72 -7.98 3.22
N ASP A 51 -12.00 -7.90 3.62
CA ASP A 51 -12.90 -6.87 3.11
C ASP A 51 -12.46 -5.47 3.52
N ASP A 52 -12.05 -5.29 4.78
CA ASP A 52 -11.55 -4.01 5.25
C ASP A 52 -10.25 -3.62 4.55
N LEU A 53 -9.38 -4.60 4.32
CA LEU A 53 -8.14 -4.39 3.57
C LEU A 53 -8.45 -3.90 2.15
N GLY A 54 -9.38 -4.57 1.47
CA GLY A 54 -9.79 -4.19 0.12
C GLY A 54 -10.35 -2.78 0.07
N LYS A 55 -11.21 -2.43 1.04
CA LYS A 55 -11.79 -1.08 1.14
C LYS A 55 -10.69 -0.03 1.36
N MET A 56 -9.72 -0.31 2.22
CA MET A 56 -8.62 0.60 2.46
C MET A 56 -7.82 0.85 1.18
N VAL A 57 -7.51 -0.21 0.43
CA VAL A 57 -6.75 -0.07 -0.82
C VAL A 57 -7.54 0.75 -1.83
N VAL A 58 -8.81 0.40 -2.07
CA VAL A 58 -9.63 1.07 -3.08
C VAL A 58 -9.97 2.49 -2.69
N ASN A 59 -10.36 2.73 -1.43
CA ASN A 59 -10.89 4.02 -0.99
C ASN A 59 -9.82 4.99 -0.50
N SER A 60 -8.61 4.52 -0.25
CA SER A 60 -7.55 5.36 0.29
C SER A 60 -6.27 5.28 -0.53
N VAL A 61 -5.69 4.09 -0.66
CA VAL A 61 -4.40 3.94 -1.34
C VAL A 61 -4.50 4.33 -2.81
N GLN A 62 -5.50 3.81 -3.53
CA GLN A 62 -5.63 4.07 -4.97
C GLN A 62 -6.03 5.50 -5.30
N LEU A 63 -6.46 6.28 -4.31
CA LEU A 63 -6.79 7.70 -4.51
C LEU A 63 -5.58 8.61 -4.40
N VAL A 64 -4.43 8.09 -3.98
CA VAL A 64 -3.22 8.90 -3.87
C VAL A 64 -2.71 9.25 -5.27
N GLU A 65 -2.49 10.54 -5.52
CA GLU A 65 -2.00 11.02 -6.80
C GLU A 65 -0.61 10.46 -7.11
N GLY A 66 -0.41 10.01 -8.33
CA GLY A 66 0.85 9.47 -8.80
C GLY A 66 0.90 7.96 -8.84
N ILE A 67 -0.07 7.26 -8.27
CA ILE A 67 -0.14 5.80 -8.32
C ILE A 67 -0.70 5.36 -9.68
N THR A 68 0.00 4.42 -10.32
CA THR A 68 -0.44 3.84 -11.60
C THR A 68 -0.98 2.43 -11.43
N ARG A 69 -0.48 1.69 -10.43
CA ARG A 69 -0.88 0.29 -10.22
C ARG A 69 -0.61 -0.13 -8.79
N THR A 70 -1.48 -0.99 -8.25
CA THR A 70 -1.29 -1.60 -6.94
C THR A 70 -1.50 -3.11 -7.02
N LEU A 71 -0.73 -3.86 -6.23
CA LEU A 71 -0.92 -5.28 -6.00
C LEU A 71 -0.97 -5.51 -4.50
N THR A 72 -2.05 -6.11 -4.01
CA THR A 72 -2.21 -6.40 -2.60
C THR A 72 -1.89 -7.87 -2.33
N CYS A 73 -0.99 -8.11 -1.39
CA CYS A 73 -0.52 -9.45 -1.04
C CYS A 73 -0.80 -9.70 0.45
N PRO A 74 -1.96 -10.30 0.78
CA PRO A 74 -2.22 -10.68 2.17
C PRO A 74 -1.20 -11.70 2.66
N VAL A 75 -0.77 -11.55 3.91
CA VAL A 75 0.16 -12.50 4.53
C VAL A 75 -0.58 -13.79 4.85
N VAL A 76 0.03 -14.92 4.50
CA VAL A 76 -0.53 -16.23 4.78
C VAL A 76 0.00 -16.72 6.12
N HIS A 77 -0.91 -17.22 6.95
CA HIS A 77 -0.56 -17.81 8.24
C HIS A 77 -0.88 -19.30 8.22
N PHE A 78 0.05 -20.10 8.68
CA PHE A 78 -0.11 -21.55 8.81
C PHE A 78 -0.05 -21.98 10.25
#